data_f44ea8093313d2f5afd78ae81423c6f1
#
_entry.id   f44ea8093313d2f5afd78ae81423c6f1
#
_cell.length_a   1.000
_cell.length_b   1.000
_cell.length_c   1.000
_cell.angle_alpha   90.00
_cell.angle_beta   90.00
_cell.angle_gamma   90.00
#
_symmetry.space_group_name_H-M   'P 1'
#
loop_
_entity.id
_entity.type
_entity.pdbx_description
1 polymer ?
#
loop_
_entity_poly.entity_id
_entity_poly.type
_entity_poly.pdbx_seq_one_letter_code
_entity_poly.pdbx_strand_id
1 'polypeptide(L)'
;MVAEALGLAVILLGFLTVLGLGVTELLASSAGGFKLLLAPVVGLAILEIGFEWLTNAVEPWVVPLVLVVPFGALSTVMIWRSHKSLLSQWRDVLVAGIATLTFYMALLAIVFSRGFFTLAGWPSDNVFIYTPSAEYLLDHSMPAAYHIPALQTVGSWYLAYTGTAFPGTTGSIDAAVSDILRWPLHALFDPINAFGLALTVASIWFFVRVGLAASFWTAVATALLLMTNQFIYWTLGNGFHQEAQALPIFVAGLALTAYALRSGSAGAAALAGIVAGSLPGLYFPLAVVFAVCATGCVIAHVAWPVADRRKLVRPLVAALAAGVMASAFALYNLIAAHGLSLWLSASDARSAPGGVSRFPRPQYLAGTVPYSHVWDPLAQPLGHLETLLLPALFAAAAIVYLLGGVGLARAITQGRRPEAALMLAGLLFGTYEALIVRYPYGFTKVVCYLAPFASAFIAYAAVDLGKWVKQIPSISARSRPANALGIAALVLILLACANSSRDMALMWLVNPPTFSRADLGLSSLAAVIPKGASVLVDDPGASYAELVKIGAVGYALPDRSFRVYAGTNRIGTFLEQDVLPTPCTFDFVIGPKPPQGAYILIKSDAEEALNVYQWAATTCP
;
A
#
# COMPACT_ATOMS: atom_id res chain seq x y z
N MET A 1 -3.38 -11.18 20.96
CA MET A 1 -2.70 -10.78 19.70
C MET A 1 -3.28 -11.43 18.45
N VAL A 2 -3.10 -12.75 18.22
CA VAL A 2 -3.64 -13.44 17.00
C VAL A 2 -5.15 -13.28 16.87
N ALA A 3 -5.91 -13.55 17.93
CA ALA A 3 -7.37 -13.41 17.94
C ALA A 3 -7.82 -11.95 17.75
N GLU A 4 -7.10 -11.00 18.32
CA GLU A 4 -7.36 -9.57 18.18
C GLU A 4 -7.13 -9.11 16.73
N ALA A 5 -5.99 -9.49 16.13
CA ALA A 5 -5.70 -9.18 14.73
C ALA A 5 -6.77 -9.79 13.80
N LEU A 6 -7.15 -11.05 14.01
CA LEU A 6 -8.20 -11.69 13.23
C LEU A 6 -9.56 -10.98 13.45
N GLY A 7 -9.87 -10.60 14.69
CA GLY A 7 -11.06 -9.82 15.02
C GLY A 7 -11.10 -8.49 14.27
N LEU A 8 -9.98 -7.75 14.26
CA LEU A 8 -9.85 -6.51 13.51
C LEU A 8 -10.09 -6.73 12.01
N ALA A 9 -9.46 -7.75 11.41
CA ALA A 9 -9.65 -8.03 9.98
C ALA A 9 -11.11 -8.37 9.64
N VAL A 10 -11.80 -9.15 10.49
CA VAL A 10 -13.21 -9.50 10.30
C VAL A 10 -14.11 -8.26 10.42
N ILE A 11 -13.85 -7.40 11.41
CA ILE A 11 -14.59 -6.15 11.61
C ILE A 11 -14.40 -5.23 10.39
N LEU A 12 -13.16 -5.01 9.96
CA LEU A 12 -12.85 -4.17 8.81
C LEU A 12 -13.47 -4.73 7.53
N LEU A 13 -13.33 -6.04 7.29
CA LEU A 13 -13.91 -6.70 6.12
C LEU A 13 -15.45 -6.57 6.11
N GLY A 14 -16.10 -6.79 7.23
CA GLY A 14 -17.55 -6.63 7.39
C GLY A 14 -18.01 -5.19 7.18
N PHE A 15 -17.35 -4.24 7.84
CA PHE A 15 -17.64 -2.82 7.71
C PHE A 15 -17.49 -2.31 6.27
N LEU A 16 -16.35 -2.59 5.64
CA LEU A 16 -16.10 -2.18 4.25
C LEU A 16 -17.06 -2.86 3.28
N THR A 17 -17.43 -4.13 3.54
CA THR A 17 -18.45 -4.81 2.73
C THR A 17 -19.80 -4.09 2.83
N VAL A 18 -20.20 -3.66 4.02
CA VAL A 18 -21.45 -2.89 4.24
C VAL A 18 -21.40 -1.56 3.48
N LEU A 19 -20.28 -0.85 3.49
CA LEU A 19 -20.14 0.41 2.75
C LEU A 19 -20.20 0.21 1.24
N GLY A 20 -19.57 -0.83 0.71
CA GLY A 20 -19.39 -0.99 -0.74
C GLY A 20 -20.48 -1.80 -1.45
N LEU A 21 -21.16 -2.71 -0.74
CA LEU A 21 -22.04 -3.70 -1.37
C LEU A 21 -23.21 -3.05 -2.12
N GLY A 22 -23.87 -2.06 -1.53
CA GLY A 22 -25.00 -1.39 -2.15
C GLY A 22 -24.63 -0.69 -3.45
N VAL A 23 -23.49 0.00 -3.44
CA VAL A 23 -22.98 0.71 -4.63
C VAL A 23 -22.52 -0.28 -5.70
N THR A 24 -21.83 -1.34 -5.30
CA THR A 24 -21.39 -2.40 -6.23
C THR A 24 -22.58 -3.11 -6.87
N GLU A 25 -23.62 -3.41 -6.11
CA GLU A 25 -24.86 -4.02 -6.62
C GLU A 25 -25.58 -3.10 -7.60
N LEU A 26 -25.68 -1.83 -7.28
CA LEU A 26 -26.34 -0.83 -8.12
C LEU A 26 -25.61 -0.62 -9.46
N LEU A 27 -24.30 -0.50 -9.43
CA LEU A 27 -23.51 -0.09 -10.60
C LEU A 27 -22.92 -1.27 -11.38
N ALA A 28 -22.63 -2.39 -10.75
CA ALA A 28 -22.06 -3.59 -11.39
C ALA A 28 -23.00 -4.79 -11.36
N SER A 29 -24.32 -4.57 -11.50
CA SER A 29 -25.35 -5.61 -11.43
C SER A 29 -25.12 -6.80 -12.37
N SER A 30 -24.50 -6.56 -13.53
CA SER A 30 -24.17 -7.58 -14.54
C SER A 30 -23.00 -8.52 -14.15
N ALA A 31 -22.23 -8.22 -13.09
CA ALA A 31 -21.12 -9.06 -12.65
C ALA A 31 -21.54 -10.29 -11.82
N GLY A 32 -22.84 -10.52 -11.64
CA GLY A 32 -23.35 -11.68 -10.88
C GLY A 32 -22.91 -11.66 -9.42
N GLY A 33 -22.73 -12.83 -8.80
CA GLY A 33 -22.29 -12.97 -7.39
C GLY A 33 -20.85 -12.52 -7.14
N PHE A 34 -20.03 -12.32 -8.17
CA PHE A 34 -18.65 -11.80 -8.03
C PHE A 34 -18.59 -10.38 -7.47
N LYS A 35 -19.71 -9.67 -7.43
CA LYS A 35 -19.84 -8.35 -6.80
C LYS A 35 -19.42 -8.34 -5.33
N LEU A 36 -19.66 -9.45 -4.62
CA LEU A 36 -19.24 -9.61 -3.22
C LEU A 36 -17.72 -9.54 -3.03
N LEU A 37 -16.93 -9.93 -4.03
CA LEU A 37 -15.47 -9.81 -3.99
C LEU A 37 -15.02 -8.34 -4.07
N LEU A 38 -15.77 -7.51 -4.79
CA LEU A 38 -15.46 -6.09 -4.95
C LEU A 38 -15.98 -5.23 -3.80
N ALA A 39 -17.03 -5.69 -3.10
CA ALA A 39 -17.71 -4.89 -2.10
C ALA A 39 -16.75 -4.30 -1.04
N PRO A 40 -15.84 -5.05 -0.39
CA PRO A 40 -14.94 -4.48 0.60
C PRO A 40 -13.93 -3.48 0.01
N VAL A 41 -13.50 -3.68 -1.23
CA VAL A 41 -12.56 -2.76 -1.91
C VAL A 41 -13.26 -1.47 -2.33
N VAL A 42 -14.51 -1.57 -2.81
CA VAL A 42 -15.35 -0.40 -3.10
C VAL A 42 -15.66 0.36 -1.81
N GLY A 43 -15.92 -0.36 -0.71
CA GLY A 43 -16.10 0.24 0.61
C GLY A 43 -14.87 1.00 1.08
N LEU A 44 -13.67 0.45 0.86
CA LEU A 44 -12.41 1.14 1.15
C LEU A 44 -12.29 2.42 0.30
N ALA A 45 -12.55 2.36 -1.00
CA ALA A 45 -12.53 3.54 -1.86
C ALA A 45 -13.54 4.62 -1.42
N ILE A 46 -14.75 4.22 -1.01
CA ILE A 46 -15.77 5.16 -0.48
C ILE A 46 -15.30 5.78 0.84
N LEU A 47 -14.67 5.00 1.72
CA LEU A 47 -14.15 5.48 2.98
C LEU A 47 -13.04 6.52 2.76
N GLU A 48 -12.11 6.24 1.84
CA GLU A 48 -11.02 7.16 1.48
C GLU A 48 -11.56 8.47 0.90
N ILE A 49 -12.51 8.41 -0.04
CA ILE A 49 -13.19 9.59 -0.56
C ILE A 49 -13.88 10.36 0.57
N GLY A 50 -14.52 9.64 1.49
CA GLY A 50 -15.17 10.23 2.67
C GLY A 50 -14.18 10.97 3.57
N PHE A 51 -13.01 10.40 3.82
CA PHE A 51 -11.95 11.08 4.56
C PHE A 51 -11.49 12.35 3.86
N GLU A 52 -11.26 12.31 2.56
CA GLU A 52 -10.86 13.50 1.81
C GLU A 52 -11.89 14.65 1.89
N TRP A 53 -13.16 14.32 1.80
CA TRP A 53 -14.21 15.32 1.74
C TRP A 53 -14.62 15.85 3.10
N LEU A 54 -14.56 15.04 4.16
CA LEU A 54 -15.16 15.34 5.45
C LEU A 54 -14.15 15.70 6.54
N THR A 55 -12.91 15.20 6.50
CA THR A 55 -11.93 15.42 7.59
C THR A 55 -11.48 16.87 7.76
N ASN A 56 -11.74 17.73 6.78
CA ASN A 56 -11.55 19.17 6.96
C ASN A 56 -12.60 19.83 7.87
N ALA A 57 -13.74 19.17 8.08
CA ALA A 57 -14.86 19.69 8.85
C ALA A 57 -15.14 18.90 10.12
N VAL A 58 -14.75 17.63 10.15
CA VAL A 58 -14.99 16.71 11.27
C VAL A 58 -13.76 15.87 11.56
N GLU A 59 -13.66 15.36 12.77
CA GLU A 59 -12.62 14.43 13.17
C GLU A 59 -12.74 13.09 12.41
N PRO A 60 -11.63 12.40 12.11
CA PRO A 60 -11.64 11.18 11.29
C PRO A 60 -12.58 10.08 11.77
N TRP A 61 -12.76 9.88 13.07
CA TRP A 61 -13.65 8.83 13.61
C TRP A 61 -15.14 9.07 13.29
N VAL A 62 -15.55 10.32 13.02
CA VAL A 62 -16.93 10.66 12.66
C VAL A 62 -17.24 10.19 11.24
N VAL A 63 -16.25 10.19 10.33
CA VAL A 63 -16.45 9.86 8.91
C VAL A 63 -17.05 8.48 8.69
N PRO A 64 -16.50 7.37 9.25
CA PRO A 64 -17.12 6.05 9.10
C PRO A 64 -18.55 5.99 9.64
N LEU A 65 -18.87 6.71 10.72
CA LEU A 65 -20.23 6.74 11.29
C LEU A 65 -21.22 7.46 10.37
N VAL A 66 -20.79 8.56 9.75
CA VAL A 66 -21.62 9.30 8.77
C VAL A 66 -21.86 8.46 7.52
N LEU A 67 -20.85 7.75 7.03
CA LEU A 67 -20.95 6.96 5.81
C LEU A 67 -21.77 5.67 6.01
N VAL A 68 -21.67 5.02 7.17
CA VAL A 68 -22.35 3.73 7.39
C VAL A 68 -23.86 3.84 7.31
N VAL A 69 -24.45 4.99 7.65
CA VAL A 69 -25.91 5.19 7.63
C VAL A 69 -26.47 5.10 6.19
N PRO A 70 -26.10 5.97 5.25
CA PRO A 70 -26.63 5.92 3.90
C PRO A 70 -26.19 4.68 3.12
N PHE A 71 -24.92 4.28 3.21
CA PHE A 71 -24.41 3.14 2.47
C PHE A 71 -24.87 1.80 3.05
N GLY A 72 -25.02 1.70 4.38
CA GLY A 72 -25.61 0.55 5.05
C GLY A 72 -27.09 0.38 4.70
N ALA A 73 -27.86 1.47 4.68
CA ALA A 73 -29.26 1.44 4.23
C ALA A 73 -29.36 0.98 2.76
N LEU A 74 -28.52 1.54 1.87
CA LEU A 74 -28.46 1.12 0.48
C LEU A 74 -28.10 -0.36 0.35
N SER A 75 -27.09 -0.83 1.08
CA SER A 75 -26.67 -2.24 1.07
C SER A 75 -27.78 -3.17 1.56
N THR A 76 -28.51 -2.81 2.62
CA THR A 76 -29.64 -3.57 3.14
C THR A 76 -30.75 -3.72 2.08
N VAL A 77 -31.13 -2.61 1.42
CA VAL A 77 -32.13 -2.62 0.35
C VAL A 77 -31.68 -3.49 -0.83
N MET A 78 -30.40 -3.40 -1.20
CA MET A 78 -29.86 -4.18 -2.32
C MET A 78 -29.74 -5.67 -1.99
N ILE A 79 -29.34 -6.05 -0.78
CA ILE A 79 -29.34 -7.44 -0.32
C ILE A 79 -30.77 -8.02 -0.43
N TRP A 80 -31.76 -7.29 0.09
CA TRP A 80 -33.15 -7.74 0.04
C TRP A 80 -33.63 -7.99 -1.38
N ARG A 81 -33.25 -7.13 -2.33
CA ARG A 81 -33.64 -7.25 -3.76
C ARG A 81 -32.89 -8.34 -4.52
N SER A 82 -31.62 -8.57 -4.20
CA SER A 82 -30.70 -9.33 -5.06
C SER A 82 -30.08 -10.55 -4.39
N HIS A 83 -30.59 -11.00 -3.23
CA HIS A 83 -29.97 -12.08 -2.44
C HIS A 83 -29.68 -13.37 -3.24
N LYS A 84 -30.57 -13.77 -4.17
CA LYS A 84 -30.35 -14.95 -5.01
C LYS A 84 -29.17 -14.80 -5.96
N SER A 85 -28.98 -13.62 -6.52
CA SER A 85 -27.84 -13.30 -7.38
C SER A 85 -26.53 -13.25 -6.62
N LEU A 86 -26.53 -12.70 -5.40
CA LEU A 86 -25.35 -12.63 -4.54
C LEU A 86 -24.83 -14.01 -4.15
N LEU A 87 -25.74 -14.95 -3.89
CA LEU A 87 -25.35 -16.32 -3.52
C LEU A 87 -24.91 -17.18 -4.70
N SER A 88 -25.08 -16.74 -5.93
CA SER A 88 -24.77 -17.55 -7.13
C SER A 88 -23.32 -17.99 -7.25
N GLN A 89 -22.38 -17.27 -6.62
CA GLN A 89 -20.92 -17.53 -6.67
C GLN A 89 -20.33 -17.69 -5.27
N TRP A 90 -21.14 -18.19 -4.32
CA TRP A 90 -20.75 -18.30 -2.88
C TRP A 90 -19.42 -19.04 -2.67
N ARG A 91 -19.12 -20.05 -3.52
CA ARG A 91 -17.86 -20.80 -3.44
C ARG A 91 -16.64 -19.93 -3.73
N ASP A 92 -16.70 -19.11 -4.78
CA ASP A 92 -15.63 -18.18 -5.13
C ASP A 92 -15.42 -17.16 -4.01
N VAL A 93 -16.52 -16.60 -3.49
CA VAL A 93 -16.50 -15.59 -2.42
C VAL A 93 -15.92 -16.16 -1.12
N LEU A 94 -16.37 -17.36 -0.72
CA LEU A 94 -15.91 -18.03 0.49
C LEU A 94 -14.40 -18.32 0.42
N VAL A 95 -13.95 -18.93 -0.68
CA VAL A 95 -12.54 -19.32 -0.83
C VAL A 95 -11.65 -18.09 -0.96
N ALA A 96 -12.07 -17.06 -1.68
CA ALA A 96 -11.35 -15.79 -1.74
C ALA A 96 -11.27 -15.11 -0.36
N GLY A 97 -12.37 -15.11 0.39
CA GLY A 97 -12.40 -14.59 1.77
C GLY A 97 -11.44 -15.33 2.70
N ILE A 98 -11.45 -16.66 2.66
CA ILE A 98 -10.50 -17.49 3.43
C ILE A 98 -9.06 -17.18 3.00
N ALA A 99 -8.79 -17.10 1.69
CA ALA A 99 -7.46 -16.77 1.18
C ALA A 99 -7.01 -15.37 1.63
N THR A 100 -7.91 -14.38 1.63
CA THR A 100 -7.63 -13.03 2.14
C THR A 100 -7.25 -13.06 3.61
N LEU A 101 -8.02 -13.73 4.46
CA LEU A 101 -7.72 -13.83 5.89
C LEU A 101 -6.46 -14.64 6.16
N THR A 102 -6.22 -15.72 5.42
CA THR A 102 -4.98 -16.52 5.52
C THR A 102 -3.77 -15.68 5.14
N PHE A 103 -3.88 -14.89 4.08
CA PHE A 103 -2.80 -14.02 3.65
C PHE A 103 -2.52 -12.92 4.68
N TYR A 104 -3.56 -12.28 5.19
CA TYR A 104 -3.45 -11.32 6.28
C TYR A 104 -2.68 -11.89 7.47
N MET A 105 -3.02 -13.09 7.92
CA MET A 105 -2.35 -13.76 9.03
C MET A 105 -0.89 -14.13 8.69
N ALA A 106 -0.62 -14.53 7.46
CA ALA A 106 0.74 -14.81 6.99
C ALA A 106 1.62 -13.56 6.97
N LEU A 107 1.09 -12.42 6.54
CA LEU A 107 1.78 -11.13 6.57
C LEU A 107 2.13 -10.69 8.01
N LEU A 108 1.24 -10.96 8.98
CA LEU A 108 1.46 -10.64 10.38
C LEU A 108 2.28 -11.68 11.16
N ALA A 109 2.71 -12.77 10.54
CA ALA A 109 3.46 -13.83 11.23
C ALA A 109 4.73 -13.31 11.93
N ILE A 110 5.40 -12.30 11.35
CA ILE A 110 6.58 -11.65 11.93
C ILE A 110 6.20 -10.90 13.21
N VAL A 111 5.13 -10.12 13.16
CA VAL A 111 4.61 -9.38 14.33
C VAL A 111 4.26 -10.36 15.46
N PHE A 112 3.61 -11.46 15.13
CA PHE A 112 3.25 -12.49 16.13
C PHE A 112 4.48 -13.16 16.74
N SER A 113 5.53 -13.38 15.97
CA SER A 113 6.78 -13.97 16.47
C SER A 113 7.50 -13.10 17.50
N ARG A 114 7.27 -11.79 17.50
CA ARG A 114 7.83 -10.83 18.46
C ARG A 114 7.07 -10.77 19.78
N GLY A 115 5.89 -11.41 19.87
CA GLY A 115 5.10 -11.53 21.11
C GLY A 115 4.35 -10.25 21.52
N PHE A 116 4.39 -9.17 20.72
CA PHE A 116 3.59 -7.95 20.89
C PHE A 116 3.38 -7.27 19.53
N PHE A 117 2.35 -6.42 19.43
CA PHE A 117 2.18 -5.59 18.26
C PHE A 117 3.30 -4.54 18.22
N THR A 118 4.05 -4.58 17.16
CA THR A 118 5.18 -3.69 16.91
C THR A 118 5.15 -3.27 15.46
N LEU A 119 5.81 -2.17 15.16
CA LEU A 119 6.11 -1.80 13.80
C LEU A 119 7.23 -2.74 13.32
N ALA A 120 6.83 -3.83 12.65
CA ALA A 120 7.75 -4.81 12.13
C ALA A 120 8.27 -4.31 10.78
N GLY A 121 9.57 -4.20 10.64
CA GLY A 121 10.11 -3.85 9.34
C GLY A 121 11.55 -3.38 9.40
N TRP A 122 12.02 -3.03 8.24
CA TRP A 122 13.23 -2.27 8.09
C TRP A 122 13.06 -0.92 8.80
N PRO A 123 14.08 -0.34 9.41
CA PRO A 123 14.01 1.02 9.92
C PRO A 123 13.58 1.95 8.78
N SER A 124 12.30 2.26 8.72
CA SER A 124 11.68 3.04 7.66
C SER A 124 11.14 4.31 8.27
N ASP A 125 11.47 5.44 7.66
CA ASP A 125 10.91 6.75 7.97
C ASP A 125 9.39 6.80 7.78
N ASN A 126 8.84 5.94 6.92
CA ASN A 126 7.40 5.90 6.63
C ASN A 126 6.54 5.70 7.87
N VAL A 127 6.96 4.84 8.80
CA VAL A 127 6.24 4.62 10.06
C VAL A 127 6.08 5.92 10.84
N PHE A 128 7.14 6.72 10.92
CA PHE A 128 7.15 7.98 11.65
C PHE A 128 6.51 9.14 10.89
N ILE A 129 6.24 8.96 9.61
CA ILE A 129 5.42 9.89 8.83
C ILE A 129 3.94 9.68 9.16
N TYR A 130 3.47 8.44 9.11
CA TYR A 130 2.04 8.15 9.22
C TYR A 130 1.53 8.03 10.65
N THR A 131 2.29 7.42 11.56
CA THR A 131 1.83 7.22 12.94
C THR A 131 1.68 8.53 13.71
N PRO A 132 2.66 9.48 13.70
CA PRO A 132 2.46 10.78 14.32
C PRO A 132 1.41 11.64 13.62
N SER A 133 1.22 11.48 12.30
CA SER A 133 0.12 12.16 11.59
C SER A 133 -1.24 11.67 12.07
N ALA A 134 -1.39 10.35 12.23
CA ALA A 134 -2.60 9.77 12.79
C ALA A 134 -2.83 10.19 14.25
N GLU A 135 -1.77 10.28 15.06
CA GLU A 135 -1.84 10.77 16.44
C GLU A 135 -2.38 12.21 16.51
N TYR A 136 -1.88 13.09 15.64
CA TYR A 136 -2.41 14.45 15.55
C TYR A 136 -3.90 14.47 15.19
N LEU A 137 -4.33 13.57 14.31
CA LEU A 137 -5.71 13.48 13.84
C LEU A 137 -6.69 12.86 14.85
N LEU A 138 -6.23 12.32 15.98
CA LEU A 138 -7.13 11.86 17.06
C LEU A 138 -7.89 13.04 17.70
N ASP A 139 -7.22 14.19 17.84
CA ASP A 139 -7.75 15.37 18.54
C ASP A 139 -8.00 16.55 17.59
N HIS A 140 -7.72 16.40 16.29
CA HIS A 140 -7.80 17.52 15.35
C HIS A 140 -8.41 17.06 14.01
N SER A 141 -9.16 17.97 13.40
CA SER A 141 -9.51 17.85 11.98
C SER A 141 -8.28 18.06 11.10
N MET A 142 -8.32 17.57 9.86
CA MET A 142 -7.24 17.79 8.92
C MET A 142 -7.08 19.29 8.65
N PRO A 143 -5.92 19.90 8.95
CA PRO A 143 -5.76 21.32 8.71
C PRO A 143 -5.89 21.60 7.22
N ALA A 144 -6.53 22.72 6.89
CA ALA A 144 -6.45 23.23 5.53
C ALA A 144 -4.96 23.31 5.17
N ALA A 145 -4.56 22.67 4.08
CA ALA A 145 -3.19 22.28 3.72
C ALA A 145 -2.12 23.38 3.71
N TYR A 146 -2.45 24.58 4.15
CA TYR A 146 -1.66 25.80 3.95
C TYR A 146 -1.40 26.64 5.19
N HIS A 147 -2.00 26.32 6.32
CA HIS A 147 -1.87 27.13 7.55
C HIS A 147 -1.23 26.31 8.66
N ILE A 148 0.07 26.13 8.54
CA ILE A 148 0.84 25.46 9.57
C ILE A 148 1.57 26.51 10.40
N PRO A 149 1.28 26.63 11.71
CA PRO A 149 2.00 27.57 12.58
C PRO A 149 3.51 27.31 12.60
N ALA A 150 4.29 28.34 12.85
CA ALA A 150 5.76 28.27 12.83
C ALA A 150 6.39 27.29 13.83
N LEU A 151 5.64 26.87 14.87
CA LEU A 151 6.03 25.87 15.85
C LEU A 151 5.00 24.74 15.82
N GLN A 152 5.39 23.55 15.42
CA GLN A 152 4.46 22.46 15.18
C GLN A 152 4.83 21.21 15.95
N THR A 153 3.81 20.44 16.32
CA THR A 153 3.98 19.07 16.74
C THR A 153 4.54 18.26 15.57
N VAL A 154 5.26 17.18 15.86
CA VAL A 154 5.79 16.28 14.82
C VAL A 154 4.66 15.76 13.93
N GLY A 155 3.50 15.45 14.52
CA GLY A 155 2.33 14.96 13.79
C GLY A 155 1.75 15.98 12.80
N SER A 156 1.57 17.23 13.21
CA SER A 156 1.06 18.29 12.31
C SER A 156 2.02 18.58 11.17
N TRP A 157 3.31 18.47 11.44
CA TRP A 157 4.34 18.69 10.45
C TRP A 157 4.34 17.59 9.38
N TYR A 158 4.31 16.31 9.79
CA TYR A 158 4.21 15.19 8.86
C TYR A 158 2.91 15.19 8.07
N LEU A 159 1.80 15.58 8.71
CA LEU A 159 0.52 15.73 8.02
C LEU A 159 0.58 16.81 6.93
N ALA A 160 1.26 17.93 7.21
CA ALA A 160 1.48 18.96 6.22
C ALA A 160 2.39 18.50 5.09
N TYR A 161 3.47 17.80 5.41
CA TYR A 161 4.37 17.22 4.41
C TYR A 161 3.64 16.21 3.53
N THR A 162 2.90 15.27 4.11
CA THR A 162 2.10 14.31 3.36
C THR A 162 0.97 14.98 2.60
N GLY A 163 0.32 15.97 3.18
CA GLY A 163 -0.77 16.74 2.54
C GLY A 163 -0.30 17.63 1.39
N THR A 164 0.94 18.12 1.42
CA THR A 164 1.49 18.96 0.34
C THR A 164 2.16 18.15 -0.76
N ALA A 165 2.96 17.15 -0.41
CA ALA A 165 3.67 16.30 -1.37
C ALA A 165 2.82 15.09 -1.82
N PHE A 166 1.99 14.59 -0.92
CA PHE A 166 1.11 13.45 -1.13
C PHE A 166 -0.20 13.74 -0.39
N PRO A 167 -1.21 14.30 -1.06
CA PRO A 167 -2.52 14.49 -0.45
C PRO A 167 -2.95 13.14 0.12
N GLY A 168 -2.95 12.97 1.43
CA GLY A 168 -3.04 11.66 2.03
C GLY A 168 -4.11 11.61 3.11
N THR A 169 -5.07 10.73 2.89
CA THR A 169 -6.05 10.32 3.90
C THR A 169 -5.51 9.21 4.78
N THR A 170 -4.29 8.74 4.51
CA THR A 170 -3.72 7.51 5.10
C THR A 170 -3.69 7.49 6.62
N GLY A 171 -3.30 8.59 7.27
CA GLY A 171 -3.38 8.69 8.72
C GLY A 171 -4.81 8.71 9.28
N SER A 172 -5.79 9.06 8.44
CA SER A 172 -7.19 9.18 8.85
C SER A 172 -7.84 7.83 9.17
N ILE A 173 -7.50 6.77 8.43
CA ILE A 173 -8.02 5.43 8.72
C ILE A 173 -7.46 4.89 10.04
N ASP A 174 -6.16 5.09 10.29
CA ASP A 174 -5.53 4.67 11.55
C ASP A 174 -6.10 5.43 12.74
N ALA A 175 -6.26 6.76 12.63
CA ALA A 175 -6.87 7.60 13.64
C ALA A 175 -8.32 7.16 13.92
N ALA A 176 -9.14 6.98 12.88
CA ALA A 176 -10.52 6.55 13.02
C ALA A 176 -10.65 5.18 13.68
N VAL A 177 -9.84 4.20 13.27
CA VAL A 177 -9.85 2.85 13.84
C VAL A 177 -9.33 2.88 15.28
N SER A 178 -8.26 3.64 15.55
CA SER A 178 -7.72 3.81 16.91
C SER A 178 -8.76 4.38 17.86
N ASP A 179 -9.46 5.41 17.45
CA ASP A 179 -10.44 6.08 18.30
C ASP A 179 -11.70 5.22 18.54
N ILE A 180 -12.20 4.55 17.51
CA ILE A 180 -13.38 3.68 17.61
C ILE A 180 -13.08 2.42 18.44
N LEU A 181 -11.93 1.77 18.23
CA LEU A 181 -11.58 0.51 18.89
C LEU A 181 -10.76 0.68 20.16
N ARG A 182 -10.29 1.91 20.44
CA ARG A 182 -9.41 2.21 21.57
C ARG A 182 -8.08 1.43 21.52
N TRP A 183 -7.58 1.19 20.33
CA TRP A 183 -6.29 0.57 20.12
C TRP A 183 -5.21 1.61 19.88
N PRO A 184 -4.00 1.44 20.44
CA PRO A 184 -2.92 2.38 20.21
C PRO A 184 -2.44 2.29 18.75
N LEU A 185 -2.10 3.43 18.17
CA LEU A 185 -1.74 3.53 16.75
C LEU A 185 -0.59 2.62 16.34
N HIS A 186 0.44 2.48 17.19
CA HIS A 186 1.56 1.58 16.92
C HIS A 186 1.14 0.11 16.79
N ALA A 187 0.04 -0.30 17.41
CA ALA A 187 -0.51 -1.65 17.31
C ALA A 187 -1.42 -1.83 16.07
N LEU A 188 -1.85 -0.74 15.43
CA LEU A 188 -2.73 -0.75 14.27
C LEU A 188 -2.00 -0.70 12.94
N PHE A 189 -0.84 -0.04 12.89
CA PHE A 189 -0.14 0.26 11.65
C PHE A 189 0.11 -0.99 10.78
N ASP A 190 0.81 -2.00 11.31
CA ASP A 190 1.07 -3.24 10.55
C ASP A 190 -0.21 -4.04 10.25
N PRO A 191 -1.17 -4.22 11.19
CA PRO A 191 -2.45 -4.84 10.89
C PRO A 191 -3.24 -4.15 9.77
N ILE A 192 -3.31 -2.83 9.73
CA ILE A 192 -4.03 -2.10 8.67
C ILE A 192 -3.31 -2.25 7.33
N ASN A 193 -1.97 -2.16 7.31
CA ASN A 193 -1.18 -2.42 6.10
C ASN A 193 -1.35 -3.84 5.57
N ALA A 194 -1.24 -4.82 6.44
CA ALA A 194 -1.43 -6.23 6.09
C ALA A 194 -2.85 -6.48 5.57
N PHE A 195 -3.86 -5.83 6.14
CA PHE A 195 -5.24 -5.95 5.70
C PHE A 195 -5.44 -5.36 4.30
N GLY A 196 -4.91 -4.16 4.02
CA GLY A 196 -4.94 -3.55 2.70
C GLY A 196 -4.29 -4.47 1.65
N LEU A 197 -3.08 -4.96 1.92
CA LEU A 197 -2.39 -5.89 1.02
C LEU A 197 -3.17 -7.19 0.80
N ALA A 198 -3.78 -7.74 1.85
CA ALA A 198 -4.56 -8.96 1.76
C ALA A 198 -5.84 -8.79 0.93
N LEU A 199 -6.50 -7.63 0.97
CA LEU A 199 -7.66 -7.32 0.13
C LEU A 199 -7.36 -7.42 -1.37
N THR A 200 -6.09 -7.31 -1.78
CA THR A 200 -5.67 -7.50 -3.17
C THR A 200 -6.05 -8.89 -3.70
N VAL A 201 -6.16 -9.90 -2.83
CA VAL A 201 -6.64 -11.25 -3.22
C VAL A 201 -8.05 -11.18 -3.78
N ALA A 202 -8.96 -10.47 -3.14
CA ALA A 202 -10.34 -10.32 -3.62
C ALA A 202 -10.40 -9.59 -4.96
N SER A 203 -9.62 -8.51 -5.12
CA SER A 203 -9.53 -7.74 -6.35
C SER A 203 -9.00 -8.56 -7.53
N ILE A 204 -7.90 -9.29 -7.32
CA ILE A 204 -7.30 -10.09 -8.40
C ILE A 204 -8.13 -11.35 -8.70
N TRP A 205 -8.83 -11.91 -7.72
CA TRP A 205 -9.79 -12.99 -7.94
C TRP A 205 -10.90 -12.54 -8.90
N PHE A 206 -11.46 -11.36 -8.68
CA PHE A 206 -12.43 -10.76 -9.61
C PHE A 206 -11.83 -10.60 -11.02
N PHE A 207 -10.62 -10.07 -11.14
CA PHE A 207 -9.94 -9.95 -12.45
C PHE A 207 -9.80 -11.30 -13.14
N VAL A 208 -9.39 -12.34 -12.44
CA VAL A 208 -9.22 -13.69 -13.02
C VAL A 208 -10.56 -14.29 -13.46
N ARG A 209 -11.58 -14.22 -12.59
CA ARG A 209 -12.87 -14.87 -12.84
C ARG A 209 -13.73 -14.11 -13.85
N VAL A 210 -13.75 -12.80 -13.78
CA VAL A 210 -14.59 -11.93 -14.61
C VAL A 210 -13.80 -11.34 -15.78
N GLY A 211 -12.61 -10.81 -15.52
CA GLY A 211 -11.72 -10.26 -16.53
C GLY A 211 -11.25 -11.33 -17.52
N LEU A 212 -10.45 -12.26 -17.06
CA LEU A 212 -9.91 -13.33 -17.92
C LEU A 212 -10.92 -14.45 -18.24
N ALA A 213 -12.08 -14.50 -17.56
CA ALA A 213 -13.04 -15.61 -17.60
C ALA A 213 -12.36 -16.98 -17.37
N ALA A 214 -11.39 -16.98 -16.50
CA ALA A 214 -10.58 -18.17 -16.19
C ALA A 214 -11.28 -19.09 -15.19
N SER A 215 -10.71 -20.29 -15.01
CA SER A 215 -11.26 -21.30 -14.11
C SER A 215 -11.13 -20.90 -12.63
N PHE A 216 -11.94 -21.53 -11.77
CA PHE A 216 -11.81 -21.39 -10.32
C PHE A 216 -10.37 -21.74 -9.84
N TRP A 217 -9.78 -22.80 -10.38
CA TRP A 217 -8.44 -23.21 -10.01
C TRP A 217 -7.35 -22.22 -10.47
N THR A 218 -7.59 -21.51 -11.55
CA THR A 218 -6.71 -20.38 -11.96
C THR A 218 -6.74 -19.26 -10.92
N ALA A 219 -7.92 -18.94 -10.37
CA ALA A 219 -8.03 -17.94 -9.31
C ALA A 219 -7.33 -18.39 -8.01
N VAL A 220 -7.49 -19.67 -7.62
CA VAL A 220 -6.75 -20.25 -6.48
C VAL A 220 -5.23 -20.15 -6.71
N ALA A 221 -4.74 -20.57 -7.88
CA ALA A 221 -3.33 -20.50 -8.20
C ALA A 221 -2.79 -19.05 -8.19
N THR A 222 -3.59 -18.09 -8.69
CA THR A 222 -3.25 -16.67 -8.64
C THR A 222 -3.14 -16.18 -7.20
N ALA A 223 -4.08 -16.54 -6.33
CA ALA A 223 -4.03 -16.17 -4.92
C ALA A 223 -2.78 -16.73 -4.24
N LEU A 224 -2.43 -17.99 -4.49
CA LEU A 224 -1.22 -18.60 -3.94
C LEU A 224 0.05 -17.92 -4.44
N LEU A 225 0.15 -17.58 -5.72
CA LEU A 225 1.28 -16.82 -6.27
C LEU A 225 1.38 -15.43 -5.65
N LEU A 226 0.26 -14.75 -5.43
CA LEU A 226 0.25 -13.44 -4.77
C LEU A 226 0.70 -13.55 -3.30
N MET A 227 0.21 -14.56 -2.57
CA MET A 227 0.57 -14.81 -1.18
C MET A 227 2.06 -15.15 -1.00
N THR A 228 2.71 -15.66 -2.04
CA THR A 228 4.15 -15.97 -2.05
C THR A 228 4.97 -14.90 -2.79
N ASN A 229 4.40 -13.74 -3.10
CA ASN A 229 5.10 -12.70 -3.83
C ASN A 229 5.93 -11.83 -2.89
N GLN A 230 7.26 -11.85 -3.03
CA GLN A 230 8.18 -11.09 -2.18
C GLN A 230 7.96 -9.57 -2.21
N PHE A 231 7.43 -9.00 -3.31
CA PHE A 231 7.18 -7.56 -3.39
C PHE A 231 6.05 -7.10 -2.47
N ILE A 232 5.08 -7.99 -2.20
CA ILE A 232 4.04 -7.71 -1.20
C ILE A 232 4.66 -7.64 0.21
N TYR A 233 5.53 -8.58 0.54
CA TYR A 233 6.27 -8.56 1.80
C TYR A 233 7.20 -7.34 1.88
N TRP A 234 7.86 -7.00 0.78
CA TRP A 234 8.68 -5.78 0.71
C TRP A 234 7.86 -4.51 0.97
N THR A 235 6.64 -4.41 0.44
CA THR A 235 5.74 -3.28 0.69
C THR A 235 5.37 -3.18 2.16
N LEU A 236 5.02 -4.30 2.80
CA LEU A 236 4.73 -4.34 4.23
C LEU A 236 5.95 -3.95 5.07
N GLY A 237 7.10 -4.58 4.80
CA GLY A 237 8.31 -4.40 5.61
C GLY A 237 8.91 -3.01 5.53
N ASN A 238 8.67 -2.29 4.44
CA ASN A 238 9.06 -0.88 4.32
C ASN A 238 8.00 0.09 4.88
N GLY A 239 6.90 -0.42 5.43
CA GLY A 239 5.84 0.43 5.97
C GLY A 239 5.20 1.35 4.92
N PHE A 240 5.12 0.90 3.66
CA PHE A 240 4.50 1.68 2.58
C PHE A 240 2.98 1.70 2.72
N HIS A 241 2.54 2.45 3.72
CA HIS A 241 1.17 2.48 4.18
C HIS A 241 0.16 2.87 3.08
N GLN A 242 0.46 3.92 2.33
CA GLN A 242 -0.38 4.37 1.22
C GLN A 242 -0.49 3.32 0.12
N GLU A 243 0.62 2.69 -0.25
CA GLU A 243 0.61 1.63 -1.26
C GLU A 243 -0.14 0.39 -0.81
N ALA A 244 0.00 0.03 0.47
CA ALA A 244 -0.68 -1.14 1.01
C ALA A 244 -2.21 -1.00 0.91
N GLN A 245 -2.74 0.18 1.15
CA GLN A 245 -4.18 0.47 1.03
C GLN A 245 -4.61 0.73 -0.42
N ALA A 246 -3.77 1.37 -1.22
CA ALA A 246 -4.10 1.71 -2.61
C ALA A 246 -4.03 0.49 -3.56
N LEU A 247 -3.21 -0.52 -3.27
CA LEU A 247 -3.02 -1.66 -4.17
C LEU A 247 -4.30 -2.44 -4.49
N PRO A 248 -5.16 -2.82 -3.52
CA PRO A 248 -6.43 -3.49 -3.84
C PRO A 248 -7.37 -2.61 -4.67
N ILE A 249 -7.40 -1.30 -4.42
CA ILE A 249 -8.16 -0.31 -5.17
C ILE A 249 -7.66 -0.22 -6.62
N PHE A 250 -6.36 -0.15 -6.82
CA PHE A 250 -5.71 -0.14 -8.12
C PHE A 250 -6.07 -1.38 -8.96
N VAL A 251 -5.96 -2.56 -8.36
CA VAL A 251 -6.26 -3.83 -9.04
C VAL A 251 -7.76 -3.92 -9.37
N ALA A 252 -8.65 -3.57 -8.44
CA ALA A 252 -10.08 -3.59 -8.66
C ALA A 252 -10.52 -2.57 -9.71
N GLY A 253 -9.97 -1.36 -9.66
CA GLY A 253 -10.27 -0.30 -10.62
C GLY A 253 -9.90 -0.68 -12.06
N LEU A 254 -8.70 -1.25 -12.27
CA LEU A 254 -8.29 -1.75 -13.59
C LEU A 254 -9.12 -2.95 -14.05
N ALA A 255 -9.45 -3.87 -13.17
CA ALA A 255 -10.32 -5.00 -13.48
C ALA A 255 -11.73 -4.54 -13.89
N LEU A 256 -12.28 -3.56 -13.18
CA LEU A 256 -13.57 -2.92 -13.51
C LEU A 256 -13.50 -2.15 -14.82
N THR A 257 -12.41 -1.43 -15.09
CA THR A 257 -12.20 -0.71 -16.36
C THR A 257 -12.23 -1.69 -17.54
N ALA A 258 -11.45 -2.77 -17.49
CA ALA A 258 -11.44 -3.79 -18.52
C ALA A 258 -12.82 -4.47 -18.69
N TYR A 259 -13.50 -4.75 -17.59
CA TYR A 259 -14.84 -5.31 -17.59
C TYR A 259 -15.87 -4.35 -18.20
N ALA A 260 -15.85 -3.08 -17.81
CA ALA A 260 -16.77 -2.05 -18.31
C ALA A 260 -16.63 -1.83 -19.83
N LEU A 261 -15.40 -1.75 -20.33
CA LEU A 261 -15.12 -1.65 -21.77
C LEU A 261 -15.70 -2.82 -22.54
N ARG A 262 -15.55 -4.03 -22.03
CA ARG A 262 -16.00 -5.25 -22.70
C ARG A 262 -17.52 -5.45 -22.64
N SER A 263 -18.14 -5.13 -21.49
CA SER A 263 -19.59 -5.27 -21.31
C SER A 263 -20.39 -4.08 -21.86
N GLY A 264 -19.75 -2.96 -22.13
CA GLY A 264 -20.41 -1.70 -22.49
C GLY A 264 -21.24 -1.10 -21.34
N SER A 265 -21.04 -1.53 -20.11
CA SER A 265 -21.80 -1.11 -18.94
C SER A 265 -21.35 0.25 -18.43
N ALA A 266 -22.22 1.26 -18.55
CA ALA A 266 -21.97 2.59 -17.97
C ALA A 266 -21.93 2.56 -16.44
N GLY A 267 -22.71 1.70 -15.79
CA GLY A 267 -22.65 1.52 -14.33
C GLY A 267 -21.31 0.96 -13.88
N ALA A 268 -20.83 -0.14 -14.50
CA ALA A 268 -19.51 -0.69 -14.18
C ALA A 268 -18.38 0.32 -14.46
N ALA A 269 -18.52 1.15 -15.49
CA ALA A 269 -17.59 2.22 -15.80
C ALA A 269 -17.62 3.34 -14.74
N ALA A 270 -18.79 3.75 -14.28
CA ALA A 270 -18.92 4.70 -13.18
C ALA A 270 -18.30 4.16 -11.89
N LEU A 271 -18.51 2.87 -11.58
CA LEU A 271 -17.88 2.22 -10.44
C LEU A 271 -16.35 2.20 -10.57
N ALA A 272 -15.82 1.89 -11.75
CA ALA A 272 -14.39 1.99 -12.03
C ALA A 272 -13.86 3.42 -11.79
N GLY A 273 -14.64 4.44 -12.21
CA GLY A 273 -14.33 5.85 -11.97
C GLY A 273 -14.30 6.20 -10.48
N ILE A 274 -15.30 5.77 -9.70
CA ILE A 274 -15.31 5.99 -8.23
C ILE A 274 -14.07 5.37 -7.58
N VAL A 275 -13.80 4.10 -7.88
CA VAL A 275 -12.66 3.37 -7.32
C VAL A 275 -11.34 4.01 -7.73
N ALA A 276 -11.16 4.38 -8.99
CA ALA A 276 -9.97 5.09 -9.46
C ALA A 276 -9.82 6.49 -8.86
N GLY A 277 -10.95 7.17 -8.63
CA GLY A 277 -11.00 8.53 -8.12
C GLY A 277 -10.56 8.66 -6.65
N SER A 278 -10.50 7.56 -5.88
CA SER A 278 -9.90 7.56 -4.53
C SER A 278 -8.37 7.50 -4.54
N LEU A 279 -7.75 7.05 -5.65
CA LEU A 279 -6.29 6.88 -5.72
C LEU A 279 -5.49 8.18 -5.58
N PRO A 280 -5.90 9.33 -6.21
CA PRO A 280 -5.14 10.57 -6.08
C PRO A 280 -4.97 11.05 -4.64
N GLY A 281 -5.99 10.90 -3.81
CA GLY A 281 -5.93 11.26 -2.39
C GLY A 281 -5.22 10.25 -1.53
N LEU A 282 -5.29 8.98 -1.89
CA LEU A 282 -4.64 7.92 -1.15
C LEU A 282 -3.16 7.79 -1.52
N TYR A 283 -2.85 7.70 -2.82
CA TYR A 283 -1.47 7.61 -3.30
C TYR A 283 -1.33 8.06 -4.76
N PHE A 284 -0.99 9.31 -4.97
CA PHE A 284 -0.93 9.94 -6.30
C PHE A 284 -0.04 9.21 -7.32
N PRO A 285 1.18 8.72 -6.99
CA PRO A 285 2.00 7.99 -7.95
C PRO A 285 1.29 6.75 -8.53
N LEU A 286 0.49 6.05 -7.74
CA LEU A 286 -0.27 4.90 -8.21
C LEU A 286 -1.45 5.32 -9.10
N ALA A 287 -2.04 6.49 -8.86
CA ALA A 287 -3.05 7.06 -9.75
C ALA A 287 -2.48 7.32 -11.16
N VAL A 288 -1.23 7.76 -11.27
CA VAL A 288 -0.54 7.94 -12.57
C VAL A 288 -0.37 6.59 -13.28
N VAL A 289 0.12 5.57 -12.59
CA VAL A 289 0.26 4.22 -13.16
C VAL A 289 -1.09 3.66 -13.58
N PHE A 290 -2.13 3.90 -12.77
CA PHE A 290 -3.51 3.53 -13.10
C PHE A 290 -3.96 4.19 -14.42
N ALA A 291 -3.76 5.50 -14.57
CA ALA A 291 -4.15 6.24 -15.75
C ALA A 291 -3.46 5.69 -17.02
N VAL A 292 -2.17 5.35 -16.93
CA VAL A 292 -1.42 4.73 -18.04
C VAL A 292 -2.01 3.36 -18.41
N CYS A 293 -2.22 2.49 -17.43
CA CYS A 293 -2.79 1.16 -17.65
C CYS A 293 -4.22 1.22 -18.21
N ALA A 294 -5.07 2.08 -17.66
CA ALA A 294 -6.44 2.30 -18.12
C ALA A 294 -6.48 2.86 -19.56
N THR A 295 -5.59 3.79 -19.88
CA THR A 295 -5.43 4.31 -21.25
C THR A 295 -5.04 3.18 -22.21
N GLY A 296 -4.11 2.31 -21.81
CA GLY A 296 -3.76 1.11 -22.58
C GLY A 296 -4.97 0.21 -22.87
N CYS A 297 -5.84 -0.01 -21.86
CA CYS A 297 -7.09 -0.75 -22.03
C CYS A 297 -8.01 -0.09 -23.07
N VAL A 298 -8.21 1.21 -22.99
CA VAL A 298 -9.06 1.98 -23.92
C VAL A 298 -8.49 1.91 -25.33
N ILE A 299 -7.21 2.18 -25.52
CA ILE A 299 -6.53 2.11 -26.83
C ILE A 299 -6.70 0.72 -27.44
N ALA A 300 -6.42 -0.36 -26.69
CA ALA A 300 -6.56 -1.73 -27.20
C ALA A 300 -7.99 -2.07 -27.58
N HIS A 301 -8.97 -1.52 -26.86
CA HIS A 301 -10.38 -1.74 -27.19
C HIS A 301 -10.81 -0.97 -28.43
N VAL A 302 -10.36 0.28 -28.60
CA VAL A 302 -10.72 1.18 -29.73
C VAL A 302 -9.98 0.83 -31.02
N ALA A 303 -8.72 0.40 -30.91
CA ALA A 303 -7.89 0.10 -32.09
C ALA A 303 -8.36 -1.13 -32.87
N TRP A 304 -9.28 -1.94 -32.31
CA TRP A 304 -9.74 -3.14 -32.97
C TRP A 304 -11.09 -2.92 -33.69
N PRO A 305 -11.27 -3.38 -34.95
CA PRO A 305 -12.38 -3.03 -35.82
C PRO A 305 -13.77 -3.56 -35.40
N VAL A 306 -13.85 -4.38 -34.34
CA VAL A 306 -15.13 -5.01 -33.92
C VAL A 306 -15.93 -4.14 -32.93
N ALA A 307 -15.33 -3.10 -32.37
CA ALA A 307 -16.01 -2.27 -31.37
C ALA A 307 -16.86 -1.18 -32.06
N ASP A 308 -18.16 -1.20 -31.79
CA ASP A 308 -19.02 -0.04 -32.10
C ASP A 308 -18.61 1.13 -31.21
N ARG A 309 -17.80 2.03 -31.76
CA ARG A 309 -17.19 3.16 -31.02
C ARG A 309 -18.25 4.04 -30.36
N ARG A 310 -19.47 4.10 -30.88
CA ARG A 310 -20.57 4.86 -30.28
C ARG A 310 -21.00 4.30 -28.93
N LYS A 311 -20.89 2.98 -28.75
CA LYS A 311 -21.21 2.32 -27.47
C LYS A 311 -20.20 2.58 -26.36
N LEU A 312 -19.00 3.09 -26.69
CA LEU A 312 -17.98 3.43 -25.73
C LEU A 312 -18.13 4.80 -25.10
N VAL A 313 -18.73 5.75 -25.81
CA VAL A 313 -18.84 7.14 -25.31
C VAL A 313 -19.54 7.19 -23.95
N ARG A 314 -20.68 6.49 -23.81
CA ARG A 314 -21.44 6.49 -22.56
C ARG A 314 -20.65 5.90 -21.35
N PRO A 315 -20.01 4.73 -21.47
CA PRO A 315 -19.13 4.22 -20.40
C PRO A 315 -17.95 5.14 -20.08
N LEU A 316 -17.27 5.69 -21.08
CA LEU A 316 -16.13 6.59 -20.84
C LEU A 316 -16.56 7.88 -20.13
N VAL A 317 -17.66 8.49 -20.57
CA VAL A 317 -18.20 9.69 -19.90
C VAL A 317 -18.60 9.36 -18.45
N ALA A 318 -19.24 8.22 -18.22
CA ALA A 318 -19.62 7.78 -16.88
C ALA A 318 -18.40 7.56 -15.97
N ALA A 319 -17.35 6.92 -16.49
CA ALA A 319 -16.09 6.70 -15.74
C ALA A 319 -15.38 8.03 -15.41
N LEU A 320 -15.25 8.91 -16.39
CA LEU A 320 -14.60 10.22 -16.21
C LEU A 320 -15.39 11.10 -15.25
N ALA A 321 -16.70 11.21 -15.41
CA ALA A 321 -17.53 12.02 -14.53
C ALA A 321 -17.46 11.51 -13.07
N ALA A 322 -17.62 10.21 -12.88
CA ALA A 322 -17.54 9.61 -11.54
C ALA A 322 -16.13 9.73 -10.94
N GLY A 323 -15.08 9.54 -11.74
CA GLY A 323 -13.71 9.67 -11.31
C GLY A 323 -13.34 11.11 -10.91
N VAL A 324 -13.71 12.09 -11.75
CA VAL A 324 -13.48 13.51 -11.45
C VAL A 324 -14.24 13.93 -10.19
N MET A 325 -15.49 13.50 -10.04
CA MET A 325 -16.25 13.79 -8.82
C MET A 325 -15.60 13.17 -7.59
N ALA A 326 -15.20 11.91 -7.66
CA ALA A 326 -14.57 11.22 -6.54
C ALA A 326 -13.23 11.83 -6.16
N SER A 327 -12.41 12.28 -7.14
CA SER A 327 -11.08 12.85 -6.91
C SER A 327 -11.06 14.38 -6.78
N ALA A 328 -12.20 15.05 -6.87
CA ALA A 328 -12.26 16.52 -6.99
C ALA A 328 -11.53 17.24 -5.85
N PHE A 329 -11.67 16.75 -4.62
CA PHE A 329 -11.04 17.35 -3.47
C PHE A 329 -9.53 17.07 -3.39
N ALA A 330 -9.11 15.83 -3.69
CA ALA A 330 -7.70 15.47 -3.78
C ALA A 330 -6.98 16.28 -4.87
N LEU A 331 -7.60 16.42 -6.05
CA LEU A 331 -7.05 17.21 -7.13
C LEU A 331 -6.99 18.70 -6.79
N TYR A 332 -8.02 19.22 -6.12
CA TYR A 332 -8.00 20.60 -5.61
C TYR A 332 -6.83 20.81 -4.64
N ASN A 333 -6.68 19.94 -3.65
CA ASN A 333 -5.58 20.02 -2.68
C ASN A 333 -4.21 19.90 -3.37
N LEU A 334 -4.07 18.98 -4.31
CA LEU A 334 -2.83 18.79 -5.07
C LEU A 334 -2.45 20.04 -5.89
N ILE A 335 -3.42 20.67 -6.54
CA ILE A 335 -3.20 21.88 -7.33
C ILE A 335 -2.90 23.07 -6.42
N ALA A 336 -3.74 23.28 -5.40
CA ALA A 336 -3.65 24.41 -4.50
C ALA A 336 -2.36 24.37 -3.66
N ALA A 337 -1.86 23.15 -3.27
CA ALA A 337 -0.61 22.99 -2.54
C ALA A 337 0.66 23.02 -3.39
N HIS A 338 0.54 23.27 -4.70
CA HIS A 338 1.65 23.08 -5.62
C HIS A 338 2.30 21.68 -5.53
N GLY A 339 1.56 20.70 -4.99
CA GLY A 339 2.03 19.33 -4.76
C GLY A 339 2.50 18.65 -6.04
N LEU A 340 1.88 18.97 -7.17
CA LEU A 340 2.33 18.46 -8.47
C LEU A 340 3.74 18.95 -8.83
N SER A 341 4.05 20.24 -8.59
CA SER A 341 5.39 20.80 -8.84
C SER A 341 6.42 20.23 -7.88
N LEU A 342 6.05 20.04 -6.62
CA LEU A 342 6.89 19.37 -5.62
C LEU A 342 7.15 17.92 -5.99
N TRP A 343 6.12 17.19 -6.45
CA TRP A 343 6.28 15.81 -6.91
C TRP A 343 7.18 15.72 -8.15
N LEU A 344 6.99 16.59 -9.12
CA LEU A 344 7.84 16.65 -10.32
C LEU A 344 9.29 17.02 -9.98
N SER A 345 9.50 17.96 -9.07
CA SER A 345 10.85 18.34 -8.62
C SER A 345 11.50 17.25 -7.75
N ALA A 346 10.75 16.54 -6.95
CA ALA A 346 11.25 15.40 -6.18
C ALA A 346 11.67 14.22 -7.08
N SER A 347 10.99 14.03 -8.23
CA SER A 347 11.41 13.05 -9.25
C SER A 347 12.74 13.42 -9.92
N ASP A 348 13.07 14.72 -9.96
CA ASP A 348 14.38 15.21 -10.44
C ASP A 348 15.50 15.00 -9.40
N ALA A 349 15.17 14.87 -8.13
CA ALA A 349 16.11 14.48 -7.08
C ALA A 349 16.49 12.99 -7.23
N ARG A 350 17.24 12.69 -8.27
CA ARG A 350 17.71 11.34 -8.70
C ARG A 350 18.60 10.61 -7.70
N SER A 351 18.81 11.17 -6.56
CA SER A 351 19.45 10.52 -5.43
C SER A 351 18.36 9.85 -4.61
N ALA A 352 18.17 8.56 -4.86
CA ALA A 352 17.14 7.74 -4.27
C ALA A 352 17.09 7.84 -2.73
N PRO A 353 16.08 8.50 -2.14
CA PRO A 353 15.74 8.20 -0.78
C PRO A 353 15.19 6.77 -0.76
N GLY A 354 15.62 5.93 0.15
CA GLY A 354 15.10 4.58 0.29
C GLY A 354 15.96 3.46 -0.30
N GLY A 355 17.26 3.67 -0.53
CA GLY A 355 18.22 2.57 -0.72
C GLY A 355 18.26 1.89 -2.09
N VAL A 356 17.31 2.12 -3.02
CA VAL A 356 17.37 1.53 -4.37
C VAL A 356 18.28 2.33 -5.28
N SER A 357 19.57 2.12 -5.14
CA SER A 357 20.57 2.75 -6.01
C SER A 357 20.79 2.03 -7.33
N ARG A 358 20.26 0.82 -7.49
CA ARG A 358 20.51 -0.05 -8.65
C ARG A 358 19.23 -0.69 -9.16
N PHE A 359 19.14 -0.85 -10.49
CA PHE A 359 18.05 -1.60 -11.10
C PHE A 359 18.12 -3.07 -10.68
N PRO A 360 17.01 -3.65 -10.21
CA PRO A 360 16.95 -5.06 -9.89
C PRO A 360 17.15 -5.89 -11.15
N ARG A 361 17.94 -6.94 -11.05
CA ARG A 361 18.15 -7.87 -12.15
C ARG A 361 16.87 -8.68 -12.44
N PRO A 362 16.70 -9.20 -13.68
CA PRO A 362 15.47 -9.92 -14.07
C PRO A 362 15.05 -11.06 -13.14
N GLN A 363 16.00 -11.80 -12.58
CA GLN A 363 15.70 -12.91 -11.66
C GLN A 363 15.04 -12.46 -10.35
N TYR A 364 15.38 -11.27 -9.86
CA TYR A 364 14.73 -10.69 -8.69
C TYR A 364 13.31 -10.22 -9.02
N LEU A 365 13.13 -9.66 -10.24
CA LEU A 365 11.80 -9.20 -10.70
C LEU A 365 10.83 -10.38 -10.89
N ALA A 366 11.34 -11.56 -11.21
CA ALA A 366 10.53 -12.78 -11.28
C ALA A 366 10.02 -13.25 -9.90
N GLY A 367 10.54 -12.69 -8.81
CA GLY A 367 10.16 -13.08 -7.46
C GLY A 367 10.73 -14.42 -6.98
N THR A 368 11.58 -15.08 -7.78
CA THR A 368 12.12 -16.41 -7.48
C THR A 368 13.47 -16.39 -6.77
N VAL A 369 14.15 -15.25 -6.78
CA VAL A 369 15.40 -15.00 -6.04
C VAL A 369 15.14 -13.90 -5.02
N PRO A 370 15.60 -14.04 -3.76
CA PRO A 370 15.33 -13.06 -2.71
C PRO A 370 15.82 -11.67 -3.05
N TYR A 371 14.91 -10.68 -2.93
CA TYR A 371 15.22 -9.28 -3.23
C TYR A 371 16.07 -8.62 -2.13
N SER A 372 16.06 -9.17 -0.92
CA SER A 372 16.90 -8.76 0.21
C SER A 372 18.38 -8.63 -0.15
N HIS A 373 18.88 -9.48 -1.03
CA HIS A 373 20.28 -9.43 -1.50
C HIS A 373 20.61 -8.26 -2.44
N VAL A 374 19.60 -7.54 -2.92
CA VAL A 374 19.80 -6.34 -3.78
C VAL A 374 19.92 -5.07 -2.96
N TRP A 375 19.22 -5.05 -1.81
CA TRP A 375 19.02 -3.85 -1.00
C TRP A 375 20.05 -3.66 0.09
N ASP A 376 20.53 -4.76 0.65
CA ASP A 376 21.45 -4.74 1.77
C ASP A 376 22.87 -5.07 1.31
N PRO A 377 23.77 -4.07 1.26
CA PRO A 377 25.20 -4.35 1.06
C PRO A 377 25.81 -5.15 2.22
N LEU A 378 25.11 -5.22 3.38
CA LEU A 378 25.45 -6.05 4.53
C LEU A 378 24.67 -7.37 4.53
N ALA A 379 23.81 -7.61 3.54
CA ALA A 379 23.11 -8.88 3.41
C ALA A 379 24.13 -10.01 3.44
N GLN A 380 23.90 -10.95 4.33
CA GLN A 380 24.76 -12.13 4.42
C GLN A 380 24.82 -12.80 3.06
N PRO A 381 25.99 -13.28 2.63
CA PRO A 381 26.09 -14.01 1.38
C PRO A 381 25.08 -15.15 1.38
N LEU A 382 24.51 -15.44 0.21
CA LEU A 382 23.60 -16.56 0.00
C LEU A 382 24.09 -17.77 0.78
N GLY A 383 23.22 -18.34 1.62
CA GLY A 383 23.57 -19.53 2.39
C GLY A 383 24.01 -20.66 1.46
N HIS A 384 24.74 -21.64 1.97
CA HIS A 384 25.27 -22.74 1.17
C HIS A 384 24.18 -23.49 0.37
N LEU A 385 23.00 -23.65 0.98
CA LEU A 385 21.83 -24.25 0.34
C LEU A 385 21.29 -23.37 -0.81
N GLU A 386 21.22 -22.06 -0.63
CA GLU A 386 20.76 -21.12 -1.66
C GLU A 386 21.71 -21.09 -2.85
N THR A 387 23.02 -21.15 -2.60
CA THR A 387 24.02 -21.23 -3.66
C THR A 387 23.85 -22.51 -4.49
N LEU A 388 23.56 -23.64 -3.84
CA LEU A 388 23.27 -24.89 -4.53
C LEU A 388 21.96 -24.86 -5.33
N LEU A 389 20.94 -24.17 -4.82
CA LEU A 389 19.63 -24.03 -5.48
C LEU A 389 19.61 -22.94 -6.56
N LEU A 390 20.62 -22.10 -6.64
CA LEU A 390 20.66 -20.95 -7.54
C LEU A 390 20.30 -21.29 -9.01
N PRO A 391 20.81 -22.39 -9.63
CA PRO A 391 20.39 -22.78 -10.98
C PRO A 391 18.88 -23.07 -11.09
N ALA A 392 18.29 -23.71 -10.08
CA ALA A 392 16.86 -24.00 -10.05
C ALA A 392 16.03 -22.70 -9.89
N LEU A 393 16.50 -21.73 -9.08
CA LEU A 393 15.86 -20.43 -8.93
C LEU A 393 15.91 -19.61 -10.23
N PHE A 394 17.02 -19.67 -10.98
CA PHE A 394 17.12 -19.06 -12.31
C PHE A 394 16.21 -19.74 -13.33
N ALA A 395 16.13 -21.07 -13.32
CA ALA A 395 15.19 -21.80 -14.16
C ALA A 395 13.74 -21.43 -13.84
N ALA A 396 13.39 -21.33 -12.56
CA ALA A 396 12.08 -20.86 -12.12
C ALA A 396 11.79 -19.44 -12.63
N ALA A 397 12.76 -18.52 -12.57
CA ALA A 397 12.61 -17.16 -13.12
C ALA A 397 12.34 -17.18 -14.63
N ALA A 398 13.06 -17.98 -15.40
CA ALA A 398 12.82 -18.14 -16.83
C ALA A 398 11.42 -18.69 -17.12
N ILE A 399 10.95 -19.65 -16.33
CA ILE A 399 9.61 -20.22 -16.43
C ILE A 399 8.54 -19.14 -16.08
N VAL A 400 8.77 -18.28 -15.09
CA VAL A 400 7.87 -17.15 -14.75
C VAL A 400 7.67 -16.26 -15.97
N TYR A 401 8.75 -15.83 -16.63
CA TYR A 401 8.64 -14.96 -17.81
C TYR A 401 7.96 -15.67 -18.99
N LEU A 402 8.30 -16.94 -19.22
CA LEU A 402 7.69 -17.72 -20.28
C LEU A 402 6.19 -17.87 -20.06
N LEU A 403 5.76 -18.29 -18.87
CA LEU A 403 4.34 -18.45 -18.56
C LEU A 403 3.60 -17.11 -18.55
N GLY A 404 4.20 -16.04 -18.05
CA GLY A 404 3.65 -14.69 -18.13
C GLY A 404 3.38 -14.28 -19.59
N GLY A 405 4.36 -14.47 -20.48
CA GLY A 405 4.24 -14.21 -21.91
C GLY A 405 3.19 -15.09 -22.60
N VAL A 406 3.14 -16.39 -22.30
CA VAL A 406 2.11 -17.31 -22.78
C VAL A 406 0.72 -16.89 -22.29
N GLY A 407 0.59 -16.50 -21.02
CA GLY A 407 -0.68 -16.02 -20.47
C GLY A 407 -1.19 -14.75 -21.14
N LEU A 408 -0.30 -13.80 -21.42
CA LEU A 408 -0.63 -12.59 -22.18
C LEU A 408 -1.06 -12.91 -23.62
N ALA A 409 -0.27 -13.72 -24.33
CA ALA A 409 -0.60 -14.13 -25.69
C ALA A 409 -1.96 -14.86 -25.76
N ARG A 410 -2.21 -15.73 -24.80
CA ARG A 410 -3.50 -16.42 -24.66
C ARG A 410 -4.64 -15.45 -24.40
N ALA A 411 -4.48 -14.47 -23.52
CA ALA A 411 -5.51 -13.45 -23.27
C ALA A 411 -5.84 -12.68 -24.56
N ILE A 412 -4.83 -12.29 -25.33
CA ILE A 412 -5.01 -11.59 -26.62
C ILE A 412 -5.78 -12.48 -27.61
N THR A 413 -5.37 -13.74 -27.77
CA THR A 413 -6.02 -14.67 -28.74
C THR A 413 -7.44 -15.04 -28.35
N GLN A 414 -7.76 -15.03 -27.06
CA GLN A 414 -9.13 -15.27 -26.55
C GLN A 414 -9.98 -14.01 -26.45
N GLY A 415 -9.54 -12.89 -27.02
CA GLY A 415 -10.29 -11.64 -27.06
C GLY A 415 -10.27 -10.84 -25.76
N ARG A 416 -9.38 -11.21 -24.79
CA ARG A 416 -9.18 -10.49 -23.53
C ARG A 416 -8.11 -9.40 -23.68
N ARG A 417 -8.24 -8.61 -24.74
CA ARG A 417 -7.24 -7.60 -25.13
C ARG A 417 -7.12 -6.44 -24.16
N PRO A 418 -8.20 -5.87 -23.61
CA PRO A 418 -8.09 -4.84 -22.59
C PRO A 418 -7.29 -5.32 -21.37
N GLU A 419 -7.54 -6.56 -20.92
CA GLU A 419 -6.85 -7.18 -19.80
C GLU A 419 -5.34 -7.41 -20.08
N ALA A 420 -4.99 -7.78 -21.30
CA ALA A 420 -3.59 -7.90 -21.70
C ALA A 420 -2.91 -6.52 -21.84
N ALA A 421 -3.64 -5.56 -22.40
CA ALA A 421 -3.13 -4.21 -22.66
C ALA A 421 -2.81 -3.43 -21.37
N LEU A 422 -3.57 -3.63 -20.28
CA LEU A 422 -3.23 -3.02 -19.00
C LEU A 422 -1.84 -3.46 -18.52
N MET A 423 -1.53 -4.74 -18.61
CA MET A 423 -0.21 -5.27 -18.23
C MET A 423 0.89 -4.73 -19.14
N LEU A 424 0.67 -4.72 -20.45
CA LEU A 424 1.63 -4.20 -21.42
C LEU A 424 1.89 -2.71 -21.24
N ALA A 425 0.85 -1.91 -21.00
CA ALA A 425 0.99 -0.48 -20.73
C ALA A 425 1.78 -0.22 -19.45
N GLY A 426 1.52 -0.97 -18.39
CA GLY A 426 2.29 -0.88 -17.15
C GLY A 426 3.75 -1.29 -17.34
N LEU A 427 4.02 -2.36 -18.10
CA LEU A 427 5.40 -2.77 -18.44
C LEU A 427 6.12 -1.71 -19.29
N LEU A 428 5.44 -1.10 -20.25
CA LEU A 428 6.00 0.01 -21.03
C LEU A 428 6.32 1.22 -20.15
N PHE A 429 5.44 1.55 -19.20
CA PHE A 429 5.71 2.63 -18.25
C PHE A 429 6.89 2.29 -17.33
N GLY A 430 6.97 1.07 -16.81
CA GLY A 430 8.14 0.62 -16.06
C GLY A 430 9.42 0.69 -16.89
N THR A 431 9.36 0.31 -18.17
CA THR A 431 10.50 0.44 -19.10
C THR A 431 10.90 1.90 -19.30
N TYR A 432 9.92 2.81 -19.40
CA TYR A 432 10.17 4.26 -19.44
C TYR A 432 10.89 4.73 -18.17
N GLU A 433 10.43 4.34 -16.98
CA GLU A 433 11.09 4.65 -15.70
C GLU A 433 12.53 4.11 -15.65
N ALA A 434 12.77 2.92 -16.20
CA ALA A 434 14.07 2.29 -16.20
C ALA A 434 15.05 2.92 -17.19
N LEU A 435 14.63 3.14 -18.44
CA LEU A 435 15.54 3.50 -19.54
C LEU A 435 15.62 5.00 -19.79
N ILE A 436 14.53 5.73 -19.60
CA ILE A 436 14.43 7.17 -19.91
C ILE A 436 14.64 7.98 -18.64
N VAL A 437 13.82 7.78 -17.62
CA VAL A 437 13.92 8.49 -16.34
C VAL A 437 15.16 8.04 -15.55
N ARG A 438 15.54 6.77 -15.72
CA ARG A 438 16.64 6.12 -14.99
C ARG A 438 16.45 6.15 -13.48
N TYR A 439 15.22 5.90 -13.05
CA TYR A 439 14.82 5.91 -11.65
C TYR A 439 14.53 4.49 -11.13
N PRO A 440 15.53 3.80 -10.50
CA PRO A 440 15.40 2.42 -10.06
C PRO A 440 14.24 2.19 -9.08
N TYR A 441 14.03 3.14 -8.16
CA TYR A 441 12.96 3.05 -7.18
C TYR A 441 11.58 3.11 -7.84
N GLY A 442 11.33 4.08 -8.73
CA GLY A 442 10.08 4.18 -9.49
C GLY A 442 9.80 2.94 -10.32
N PHE A 443 10.82 2.42 -11.02
CA PHE A 443 10.72 1.15 -11.74
C PHE A 443 10.29 -0.01 -10.83
N THR A 444 10.94 -0.16 -9.66
CA THR A 444 10.61 -1.21 -8.71
C THR A 444 9.18 -1.09 -8.19
N LYS A 445 8.74 0.13 -7.87
CA LYS A 445 7.36 0.39 -7.47
C LYS A 445 6.35 -0.04 -8.54
N VAL A 446 6.60 0.29 -9.82
CA VAL A 446 5.73 -0.16 -10.92
C VAL A 446 5.66 -1.68 -11.00
N VAL A 447 6.80 -2.38 -10.82
CA VAL A 447 6.81 -3.86 -10.78
C VAL A 447 5.97 -4.40 -9.63
N CYS A 448 6.06 -3.80 -8.43
CA CYS A 448 5.22 -4.19 -7.29
C CYS A 448 3.72 -4.04 -7.60
N TYR A 449 3.32 -2.94 -8.25
CA TYR A 449 1.92 -2.70 -8.59
C TYR A 449 1.40 -3.65 -9.67
N LEU A 450 2.26 -4.10 -10.57
CA LEU A 450 1.91 -5.06 -11.62
C LEU A 450 1.97 -6.53 -11.15
N ALA A 451 2.61 -6.81 -10.01
CA ALA A 451 2.80 -8.16 -9.51
C ALA A 451 1.49 -8.99 -9.37
N PRO A 452 0.34 -8.42 -8.93
CA PRO A 452 -0.92 -9.16 -8.90
C PRO A 452 -1.36 -9.63 -10.28
N PHE A 453 -1.27 -8.77 -11.30
CA PHE A 453 -1.62 -9.12 -12.67
C PHE A 453 -0.65 -10.12 -13.29
N ALA A 454 0.66 -9.98 -13.04
CA ALA A 454 1.66 -10.96 -13.45
C ALA A 454 1.32 -12.34 -12.88
N SER A 455 0.99 -12.43 -11.58
CA SER A 455 0.54 -13.67 -10.94
C SER A 455 -0.68 -14.27 -11.63
N ALA A 456 -1.64 -13.42 -12.04
CA ALA A 456 -2.83 -13.87 -12.77
C ALA A 456 -2.51 -14.45 -14.14
N PHE A 457 -1.65 -13.79 -14.93
CA PHE A 457 -1.27 -14.30 -16.26
C PHE A 457 -0.41 -15.58 -16.18
N ILE A 458 0.47 -15.69 -15.20
CA ILE A 458 1.25 -16.91 -14.95
C ILE A 458 0.32 -18.08 -14.61
N ALA A 459 -0.59 -17.89 -13.66
CA ALA A 459 -1.56 -18.92 -13.29
C ALA A 459 -2.48 -19.30 -14.47
N TYR A 460 -2.92 -18.30 -15.25
CA TYR A 460 -3.75 -18.49 -16.43
C TYR A 460 -3.07 -19.33 -17.50
N ALA A 461 -1.78 -19.15 -17.71
CA ALA A 461 -1.00 -20.01 -18.58
C ALA A 461 -0.86 -21.42 -18.01
N ALA A 462 -0.43 -21.54 -16.75
CA ALA A 462 -0.05 -22.80 -16.16
C ALA A 462 -1.23 -23.77 -15.96
N VAL A 463 -2.34 -23.29 -15.36
CA VAL A 463 -3.48 -24.15 -14.97
C VAL A 463 -4.28 -24.63 -16.18
N ASP A 464 -4.48 -23.78 -17.16
CA ASP A 464 -5.29 -24.09 -18.34
C ASP A 464 -4.47 -24.35 -19.61
N LEU A 465 -3.17 -24.64 -19.48
CA LEU A 465 -2.25 -24.84 -20.61
C LEU A 465 -2.73 -25.93 -21.56
N GLY A 466 -3.20 -27.07 -21.04
CA GLY A 466 -3.70 -28.14 -21.87
C GLY A 466 -4.99 -27.83 -22.63
N LYS A 467 -5.84 -26.95 -22.10
CA LYS A 467 -7.03 -26.47 -22.85
C LYS A 467 -6.61 -25.63 -24.05
N TRP A 468 -5.58 -24.80 -23.88
CA TRP A 468 -5.05 -23.97 -24.95
C TRP A 468 -4.35 -24.80 -26.01
N VAL A 469 -3.51 -25.79 -25.61
CA VAL A 469 -2.84 -26.73 -26.51
C VAL A 469 -3.84 -27.53 -27.34
N LYS A 470 -5.00 -27.90 -26.81
CA LYS A 470 -6.08 -28.56 -27.58
C LYS A 470 -6.63 -27.72 -28.72
N GLN A 471 -6.55 -26.40 -28.63
CA GLN A 471 -7.02 -25.49 -29.69
C GLN A 471 -6.03 -25.38 -30.85
N ILE A 472 -4.80 -25.92 -30.69
CA ILE A 472 -3.79 -25.95 -31.73
C ILE A 472 -3.86 -27.33 -32.42
N PRO A 473 -4.37 -27.44 -33.68
CA PRO A 473 -4.64 -28.72 -34.31
C PRO A 473 -3.44 -29.65 -34.40
N SER A 474 -2.24 -29.07 -34.61
CA SER A 474 -0.96 -29.84 -34.74
C SER A 474 -0.47 -30.43 -33.41
N ILE A 475 -1.02 -30.04 -32.25
CA ILE A 475 -0.48 -30.42 -30.93
C ILE A 475 -1.58 -30.96 -29.99
N SER A 476 -2.82 -31.06 -30.45
CA SER A 476 -3.99 -31.42 -29.64
C SER A 476 -3.87 -32.73 -28.85
N ALA A 477 -3.16 -33.75 -29.40
CA ALA A 477 -2.91 -35.02 -28.76
C ALA A 477 -2.02 -34.93 -27.48
N ARG A 478 -1.32 -33.80 -27.28
CA ARG A 478 -0.40 -33.56 -26.14
C ARG A 478 -1.02 -32.78 -24.97
N SER A 479 -2.33 -32.67 -24.92
CA SER A 479 -3.02 -31.83 -23.94
C SER A 479 -2.89 -32.31 -22.48
N ARG A 480 -2.87 -33.63 -22.23
CA ARG A 480 -2.70 -34.16 -20.85
C ARG A 480 -1.27 -33.92 -20.30
N PRO A 481 -0.18 -34.26 -21.03
CA PRO A 481 1.16 -33.90 -20.55
C PRO A 481 1.37 -32.39 -20.42
N ALA A 482 0.75 -31.57 -21.26
CA ALA A 482 0.84 -30.11 -21.13
C ALA A 482 0.23 -29.57 -19.82
N ASN A 483 -0.91 -30.12 -19.37
CA ASN A 483 -1.47 -29.75 -18.06
C ASN A 483 -0.56 -30.17 -16.90
N ALA A 484 -0.03 -31.39 -16.94
CA ALA A 484 0.90 -31.88 -15.91
C ALA A 484 2.17 -31.00 -15.84
N LEU A 485 2.71 -30.63 -17.00
CA LEU A 485 3.87 -29.73 -17.09
C LEU A 485 3.55 -28.34 -16.54
N GLY A 486 2.39 -27.78 -16.88
CA GLY A 486 1.95 -26.49 -16.36
C GLY A 486 1.79 -26.48 -14.84
N ILE A 487 1.22 -27.53 -14.27
CA ILE A 487 1.09 -27.69 -12.80
C ILE A 487 2.46 -27.87 -12.16
N ALA A 488 3.35 -28.69 -12.73
CA ALA A 488 4.70 -28.86 -12.20
C ALA A 488 5.50 -27.55 -12.23
N ALA A 489 5.41 -26.78 -13.30
CA ALA A 489 6.02 -25.47 -13.40
C ALA A 489 5.45 -24.49 -12.35
N LEU A 490 4.14 -24.50 -12.13
CA LEU A 490 3.49 -23.68 -11.11
C LEU A 490 3.98 -24.05 -9.70
N VAL A 491 4.08 -25.35 -9.38
CA VAL A 491 4.61 -25.81 -8.09
C VAL A 491 6.05 -25.34 -7.88
N LEU A 492 6.90 -25.47 -8.90
CA LEU A 492 8.29 -24.99 -8.84
C LEU A 492 8.36 -23.47 -8.57
N ILE A 493 7.54 -22.68 -9.27
CA ILE A 493 7.47 -21.24 -9.08
C ILE A 493 6.99 -20.91 -7.66
N LEU A 494 5.93 -21.57 -7.18
CA LEU A 494 5.41 -21.36 -5.84
C LEU A 494 6.44 -21.64 -4.75
N LEU A 495 7.19 -22.74 -4.89
CA LEU A 495 8.26 -23.08 -3.95
C LEU A 495 9.40 -22.05 -3.99
N ALA A 496 9.81 -21.59 -5.17
CA ALA A 496 10.84 -20.58 -5.33
C ALA A 496 10.40 -19.22 -4.78
N CYS A 497 9.17 -18.79 -5.07
CA CYS A 497 8.61 -17.53 -4.55
C CYS A 497 8.40 -17.60 -3.03
N ALA A 498 7.92 -18.73 -2.50
CA ALA A 498 7.77 -18.92 -1.06
C ALA A 498 9.12 -18.84 -0.32
N ASN A 499 10.18 -19.42 -0.91
CA ASN A 499 11.53 -19.30 -0.37
C ASN A 499 11.98 -17.82 -0.34
N SER A 500 11.78 -17.08 -1.44
CA SER A 500 12.13 -15.66 -1.51
C SER A 500 11.36 -14.81 -0.50
N SER A 501 10.07 -15.08 -0.31
CA SER A 501 9.23 -14.37 0.67
C SER A 501 9.61 -14.73 2.11
N ARG A 502 9.98 -15.99 2.37
CA ARG A 502 10.52 -16.42 3.65
C ARG A 502 11.80 -15.65 4.00
N ASP A 503 12.71 -15.52 3.06
CA ASP A 503 13.98 -14.83 3.29
C ASP A 503 13.75 -13.33 3.54
N MET A 504 12.79 -12.73 2.83
CA MET A 504 12.35 -11.37 3.10
C MET A 504 11.79 -11.23 4.53
N ALA A 505 10.96 -12.19 4.95
CA ALA A 505 10.40 -12.21 6.31
C ALA A 505 11.49 -12.43 7.37
N LEU A 506 12.44 -13.32 7.14
CA LEU A 506 13.57 -13.57 8.05
C LEU A 506 14.48 -12.35 8.19
N MET A 507 14.71 -11.60 7.12
CA MET A 507 15.45 -10.33 7.17
C MET A 507 14.82 -9.34 8.16
N TRP A 508 13.49 -9.27 8.23
CA TRP A 508 12.82 -8.42 9.21
C TRP A 508 12.91 -8.95 10.64
N LEU A 509 13.00 -10.28 10.82
CA LEU A 509 13.18 -10.87 12.15
C LEU A 509 14.57 -10.61 12.72
N VAL A 510 15.58 -10.57 11.86
CA VAL A 510 16.99 -10.30 12.27
C VAL A 510 17.18 -8.83 12.63
N ASN A 511 16.50 -7.92 11.96
CA ASN A 511 16.56 -6.50 12.25
C ASN A 511 15.75 -6.14 13.51
N PRO A 512 16.18 -5.15 14.31
CA PRO A 512 15.37 -4.66 15.41
C PRO A 512 14.04 -4.13 14.89
N PRO A 513 12.94 -4.21 15.67
CA PRO A 513 11.69 -3.58 15.29
C PRO A 513 11.91 -2.07 15.16
N THR A 514 11.21 -1.46 14.21
CA THR A 514 11.24 0.00 14.05
C THR A 514 10.70 0.71 15.29
N PHE A 515 9.77 0.05 16.00
CA PHE A 515 9.23 0.52 17.27
C PHE A 515 9.34 -0.60 18.31
N SER A 516 10.22 -0.41 19.27
CA SER A 516 10.52 -1.40 20.32
C SER A 516 9.65 -1.19 21.58
N ARG A 517 9.75 -2.14 22.52
CA ARG A 517 9.13 -1.95 23.85
C ARG A 517 9.79 -0.80 24.62
N ALA A 518 11.05 -0.54 24.39
CA ALA A 518 11.78 0.57 25.00
C ALA A 518 11.22 1.90 24.49
N ASP A 519 10.95 2.03 23.17
CA ASP A 519 10.32 3.22 22.60
C ASP A 519 8.95 3.52 23.22
N LEU A 520 8.18 2.49 23.57
CA LEU A 520 6.92 2.66 24.32
C LEU A 520 7.17 3.26 25.72
N GLY A 521 8.32 2.98 26.32
CA GLY A 521 8.74 3.56 27.59
C GLY A 521 8.96 5.08 27.53
N LEU A 522 9.23 5.63 26.34
CA LEU A 522 9.40 7.09 26.14
C LEU A 522 8.14 7.89 26.50
N SER A 523 6.97 7.26 26.50
CA SER A 523 5.74 7.89 27.00
C SER A 523 5.86 8.37 28.45
N SER A 524 6.77 7.78 29.25
CA SER A 524 7.11 8.24 30.59
C SER A 524 7.73 9.64 30.64
N LEU A 525 8.24 10.14 29.51
CA LEU A 525 8.76 11.50 29.38
C LEU A 525 7.63 12.54 29.46
N ALA A 526 6.39 12.13 29.14
CA ALA A 526 5.22 13.00 29.28
C ALA A 526 4.98 13.46 30.73
N ALA A 527 5.45 12.70 31.73
CA ALA A 527 5.37 13.09 33.12
C ALA A 527 6.36 14.21 33.50
N VAL A 528 7.42 14.39 32.71
CA VAL A 528 8.52 15.33 32.98
C VAL A 528 8.46 16.54 32.06
N ILE A 529 8.03 16.35 30.82
CA ILE A 529 7.90 17.40 29.81
C ILE A 529 6.42 17.80 29.69
N PRO A 530 6.02 18.99 30.14
CA PRO A 530 4.62 19.40 30.14
C PRO A 530 4.08 19.61 28.73
N LYS A 531 2.75 19.55 28.58
CA LYS A 531 2.08 19.90 27.32
C LYS A 531 2.41 21.32 26.91
N GLY A 532 2.59 21.54 25.60
CA GLY A 532 2.91 22.86 25.06
C GLY A 532 4.39 23.28 25.19
N ALA A 533 5.24 22.48 25.86
CA ALA A 533 6.65 22.77 25.96
C ALA A 533 7.35 22.76 24.60
N SER A 534 8.35 23.62 24.44
CA SER A 534 9.26 23.59 23.29
C SER A 534 10.42 22.62 23.56
N VAL A 535 10.61 21.68 22.65
CA VAL A 535 11.59 20.60 22.82
C VAL A 535 12.56 20.58 21.64
N LEU A 536 13.86 20.61 21.94
CA LEU A 536 14.91 20.34 20.97
C LEU A 536 15.36 18.89 21.11
N VAL A 537 15.37 18.15 20.04
CA VAL A 537 16.06 16.86 19.97
C VAL A 537 17.44 17.09 19.36
N ASP A 538 18.47 17.02 20.21
CA ASP A 538 19.87 17.25 19.84
C ASP A 538 20.56 15.91 19.61
N ASP A 539 20.73 15.58 18.32
CA ASP A 539 21.43 14.38 17.89
C ASP A 539 22.46 14.71 16.81
N PRO A 540 23.69 15.06 17.24
CA PRO A 540 24.75 15.53 16.34
C PRO A 540 25.33 14.47 15.41
N GLY A 541 24.90 13.21 15.54
CA GLY A 541 25.45 12.08 14.78
C GLY A 541 24.44 11.34 13.93
N ALA A 542 23.27 11.96 13.67
CA ALA A 542 22.09 11.30 13.13
C ALA A 542 22.38 10.28 12.02
N SER A 543 22.57 9.04 12.44
CA SER A 543 22.39 7.87 11.59
C SER A 543 20.88 7.66 11.34
N TYR A 544 20.54 6.85 10.35
CA TYR A 544 19.13 6.55 10.07
C TYR A 544 18.39 5.96 11.30
N ALA A 545 19.08 5.21 12.17
CA ALA A 545 18.52 4.68 13.41
C ALA A 545 18.14 5.77 14.42
N GLU A 546 18.84 6.89 14.42
CA GLU A 546 18.60 8.04 15.30
C GLU A 546 17.38 8.86 14.84
N LEU A 547 17.12 8.91 13.55
CA LEU A 547 15.87 9.49 13.02
C LEU A 547 14.64 8.69 13.45
N VAL A 548 14.78 7.38 13.57
CA VAL A 548 13.75 6.50 14.14
C VAL A 548 13.46 6.88 15.59
N LYS A 549 14.49 7.16 16.40
CA LYS A 549 14.33 7.61 17.79
C LYS A 549 13.62 8.96 17.90
N ILE A 550 13.96 9.90 17.02
CA ILE A 550 13.27 11.20 16.96
C ILE A 550 11.77 11.03 16.67
N GLY A 551 11.43 10.14 15.73
CA GLY A 551 10.04 9.79 15.43
C GLY A 551 9.33 9.15 16.62
N ALA A 552 10.01 8.25 17.35
CA ALA A 552 9.49 7.62 18.55
C ALA A 552 9.25 8.63 19.68
N VAL A 553 10.16 9.58 19.88
CA VAL A 553 9.98 10.70 20.83
C VAL A 553 8.78 11.57 20.42
N GLY A 554 8.67 11.92 19.15
CA GLY A 554 7.55 12.70 18.63
C GLY A 554 6.20 12.01 18.80
N TYR A 555 6.16 10.70 18.60
CA TYR A 555 4.98 9.88 18.86
C TYR A 555 4.64 9.79 20.36
N ALA A 556 5.65 9.65 21.21
CA ALA A 556 5.46 9.58 22.65
C ALA A 556 5.00 10.92 23.28
N LEU A 557 5.26 12.04 22.62
CA LEU A 557 5.02 13.40 23.09
C LEU A 557 4.23 14.25 22.06
N PRO A 558 3.00 13.85 21.67
CA PRO A 558 2.29 14.43 20.53
C PRO A 558 1.96 15.93 20.70
N ASP A 559 1.75 16.39 21.91
CA ASP A 559 1.32 17.76 22.23
C ASP A 559 2.48 18.73 22.50
N ARG A 560 3.71 18.42 22.07
CA ARG A 560 4.90 19.26 22.27
C ARG A 560 5.37 19.81 20.94
N SER A 561 5.92 21.01 20.96
CA SER A 561 6.56 21.60 19.79
C SER A 561 8.00 21.12 19.68
N PHE A 562 8.32 20.44 18.59
CA PHE A 562 9.64 19.87 18.38
C PHE A 562 10.47 20.63 17.36
N ARG A 563 11.77 20.70 17.63
CA ARG A 563 12.81 21.00 16.65
C ARG A 563 13.86 19.90 16.73
N VAL A 564 14.45 19.60 15.61
CA VAL A 564 15.52 18.61 15.50
C VAL A 564 16.76 19.33 15.04
N TYR A 565 17.83 19.18 15.80
CA TYR A 565 19.16 19.57 15.37
C TYR A 565 19.89 18.32 14.89
N ALA A 566 19.87 18.09 13.58
CA ALA A 566 20.59 17.00 12.96
C ALA A 566 21.47 17.58 11.86
N GLY A 567 22.79 17.42 12.00
CA GLY A 567 23.72 17.87 10.96
C GLY A 567 23.50 17.11 9.65
N THR A 568 23.18 17.81 8.59
CA THR A 568 23.28 17.40 7.16
C THR A 568 22.49 16.21 6.65
N ASN A 569 21.54 15.60 7.35
CA ASN A 569 20.75 14.49 6.86
C ASN A 569 19.40 14.94 6.28
N ARG A 570 18.92 14.29 5.21
CA ARG A 570 17.77 14.71 4.38
C ARG A 570 16.44 14.82 5.08
N ILE A 571 16.21 14.09 6.16
CA ILE A 571 15.01 14.28 7.00
C ILE A 571 15.17 15.52 7.87
N GLY A 572 16.39 15.83 8.28
CA GLY A 572 16.75 17.07 8.94
C GLY A 572 16.38 18.32 8.15
N THR A 573 16.51 18.33 6.81
CA THR A 573 16.17 19.53 6.01
C THR A 573 14.72 19.98 6.17
N PHE A 574 13.84 19.14 6.64
CA PHE A 574 12.44 19.49 6.88
C PHE A 574 12.15 19.96 8.32
N LEU A 575 12.92 19.48 9.29
CA LEU A 575 12.81 19.87 10.69
C LEU A 575 14.00 20.73 11.16
N GLU A 576 15.04 20.85 10.32
CA GLU A 576 16.24 21.65 10.59
C GLU A 576 15.93 23.14 10.60
N GLN A 577 16.49 23.81 11.60
CA GLN A 577 16.77 25.22 11.49
C GLN A 577 18.23 25.37 11.01
N ASP A 578 18.44 26.14 9.95
CA ASP A 578 19.77 26.54 9.45
C ASP A 578 20.58 27.34 10.47
N VAL A 579 19.98 27.68 11.61
CA VAL A 579 20.59 28.45 12.68
C VAL A 579 20.66 27.60 13.92
N LEU A 580 21.84 27.45 14.50
CA LEU A 580 22.02 26.92 15.86
C LEU A 580 21.03 27.61 16.79
N PRO A 581 20.12 26.86 17.44
CA PRO A 581 19.20 27.49 18.38
C PRO A 581 20.03 28.15 19.48
N THR A 582 19.69 29.41 19.77
CA THR A 582 20.27 30.05 20.96
C THR A 582 19.92 29.20 22.18
N PRO A 583 20.84 29.03 23.14
CA PRO A 583 20.68 28.07 24.23
C PRO A 583 19.35 28.12 24.99
N CYS A 584 18.65 29.24 24.99
CA CYS A 584 17.39 29.45 25.72
C CYS A 584 16.12 29.39 24.86
N THR A 585 16.22 28.97 23.62
CA THR A 585 15.05 28.94 22.69
C THR A 585 14.10 27.81 23.03
N PHE A 586 14.56 26.80 23.77
CA PHE A 586 13.79 25.60 24.11
C PHE A 586 13.70 25.39 25.62
N ASP A 587 12.53 24.99 26.07
CA ASP A 587 12.29 24.64 27.48
C ASP A 587 13.02 23.35 27.88
N PHE A 588 13.09 22.39 26.91
CA PHE A 588 13.71 21.08 27.12
C PHE A 588 14.61 20.71 25.94
N VAL A 589 15.65 19.95 26.25
CA VAL A 589 16.52 19.32 25.26
C VAL A 589 16.57 17.83 25.55
N ILE A 590 16.36 17.02 24.51
CA ILE A 590 16.52 15.56 24.56
C ILE A 590 17.74 15.19 23.72
N GLY A 591 18.73 14.55 24.33
CA GLY A 591 19.95 14.16 23.62
C GLY A 591 20.89 13.32 24.46
N PRO A 592 21.92 12.71 23.82
CA PRO A 592 22.87 11.84 24.54
C PRO A 592 23.85 12.62 25.42
N LYS A 593 24.03 13.91 25.16
CA LYS A 593 25.00 14.78 25.88
C LYS A 593 24.33 16.04 26.41
N PRO A 594 24.87 16.63 27.49
CA PRO A 594 24.36 17.91 27.95
C PRO A 594 24.57 18.99 26.88
N PRO A 595 23.49 19.76 26.57
CA PRO A 595 23.59 20.87 25.63
C PRO A 595 24.43 22.00 26.21
N GLN A 596 24.90 22.89 25.33
CA GLN A 596 25.59 24.10 25.79
C GLN A 596 24.60 25.05 26.48
N GLY A 597 24.93 25.59 27.63
CA GLY A 597 24.12 26.54 28.36
C GLY A 597 23.68 26.06 29.75
N ALA A 598 22.73 26.76 30.35
CA ALA A 598 22.22 26.50 31.68
C ALA A 598 21.12 25.44 31.70
N TYR A 599 21.42 24.22 31.28
CA TYR A 599 20.50 23.10 31.33
C TYR A 599 20.81 22.15 32.48
N ILE A 600 19.78 21.65 33.13
CA ILE A 600 19.86 20.67 34.22
C ILE A 600 19.31 19.34 33.74
N LEU A 601 20.03 18.26 33.96
CA LEU A 601 19.56 16.89 33.72
C LEU A 601 18.38 16.59 34.67
N ILE A 602 17.21 16.30 34.12
CA ILE A 602 16.00 15.96 34.89
C ILE A 602 15.60 14.49 34.78
N LYS A 603 15.98 13.83 33.70
CA LYS A 603 15.72 12.40 33.50
C LYS A 603 16.77 11.80 32.59
N SER A 604 17.19 10.56 32.90
CA SER A 604 18.02 9.74 32.03
C SER A 604 17.27 8.45 31.72
N ASP A 605 17.23 8.09 30.46
CA ASP A 605 16.77 6.79 29.99
C ASP A 605 17.98 5.99 29.50
N ALA A 606 18.35 4.99 30.28
CA ALA A 606 19.56 4.19 30.03
C ALA A 606 19.35 3.19 28.86
N GLU A 607 18.10 2.76 28.61
CA GLU A 607 17.80 1.81 27.53
C GLU A 607 17.89 2.48 26.16
N GLU A 608 17.39 3.73 26.06
CA GLU A 608 17.40 4.51 24.82
C GLU A 608 18.63 5.42 24.67
N ALA A 609 19.51 5.45 25.68
CA ALA A 609 20.65 6.37 25.75
C ALA A 609 20.25 7.86 25.57
N LEU A 610 19.04 8.21 26.01
CA LEU A 610 18.50 9.56 25.91
C LEU A 610 18.44 10.21 27.29
N ASN A 611 18.89 11.44 27.36
CA ASN A 611 18.81 12.28 28.54
C ASN A 611 17.87 13.47 28.27
N VAL A 612 17.09 13.85 29.27
CA VAL A 612 16.23 15.02 29.22
C VAL A 612 16.82 16.11 30.07
N TYR A 613 17.09 17.23 29.47
CA TYR A 613 17.64 18.43 30.12
C TYR A 613 16.59 19.54 30.07
N GLN A 614 16.43 20.24 31.18
CA GLN A 614 15.54 21.41 31.31
C GLN A 614 16.34 22.70 31.38
N TRP A 615 15.88 23.75 30.71
CA TRP A 615 16.45 25.09 30.87
C TRP A 615 16.26 25.60 32.31
N ALA A 616 17.32 25.97 32.96
CA ALA A 616 17.32 26.35 34.38
C ALA A 616 17.43 27.85 34.64
N ALA A 617 17.80 28.65 33.63
CA ALA A 617 17.95 30.09 33.80
C ALA A 617 16.60 30.79 33.63
N THR A 618 16.35 31.78 34.46
CA THR A 618 15.14 32.61 34.42
C THR A 618 15.15 33.67 33.32
N THR A 619 16.30 33.91 32.73
CA THR A 619 16.52 34.88 31.64
C THR A 619 17.40 34.30 30.57
N CYS A 620 17.05 34.57 29.34
CA CYS A 620 17.91 34.30 28.17
C CYS A 620 19.08 35.29 28.20
N PRO A 621 20.35 34.85 27.99
CA PRO A 621 21.50 35.75 27.96
C PRO A 621 21.44 36.71 26.77
#